data_66c8f8fb6d0aac2da8e313c0e785b942
#
_entry.id   66c8f8fb6d0aac2da8e313c0e785b942
#
_cell.length_a   1.000
_cell.length_b   1.000
_cell.length_c   1.000
_cell.angle_alpha   90.00
_cell.angle_beta   90.00
_cell.angle_gamma   90.00
#
_symmetry.space_group_name_H-M   'P 1'
#
loop_
_entity.id
_entity.type
_entity.pdbx_description
1 polymer ?
#
loop_
_entity_poly.entity_id
_entity_poly.type
_entity_poly.pdbx_seq_one_letter_code
_entity_poly.pdbx_strand_id
1 'polypeptide(L)'
;MKKLSTFSKMYLAYLLVIVIALVGVFFYVRGVMVEYENASADSWILAETKDAAKKKGDIWNFLNDRCFGAAASGLWDTNAAVKRFEKSVSGEIEVKLNPYSYDSAKPVFDVLSDGKPFLTVCVEEGETRTKLGILTMSDWKLLYSVFRSENSDMKSFRTSESGYSATVSIPDGFELSVNGTPFKGAYAEENDIDDFRFIAPYTDVPKNRKYVFENLAFEPEFSVKNNGGAEVELTKDKKNNYSAKAEFTSSEEAKKVITAEMDPLAMAQLWSKFMTDDVPGAYHGFERVVEECRLLEDTSLYTQGRSWSRGVDVQFVSVHTLKGFENSKVDNYVKYNDNLYSCDVYTEKNMVLKTGASRTDVFNNRMFFVKINGTWYLVDMFALAAK
;
A
#
# COMPACT_ATOMS: atom_id res chain seq x y z
N MET A 1 36.18 -71.87 36.16
CA MET A 1 36.24 -71.03 34.92
C MET A 1 37.30 -71.70 34.03
N LYS A 2 36.93 -72.28 32.87
CA LYS A 2 37.89 -72.75 31.85
C LYS A 2 38.72 -71.63 31.28
N LYS A 3 40.04 -71.66 31.38
CA LYS A 3 40.96 -70.71 30.80
C LYS A 3 40.80 -70.77 29.25
N LEU A 4 40.43 -69.64 28.61
CA LEU A 4 40.39 -69.56 27.17
C LEU A 4 41.75 -69.87 26.54
N SER A 5 41.76 -70.65 25.48
CA SER A 5 43.00 -71.01 24.76
C SER A 5 43.63 -69.74 24.15
N THR A 6 44.92 -69.75 23.90
CA THR A 6 45.63 -68.61 23.32
C THR A 6 45.01 -68.25 21.95
N PHE A 7 44.58 -69.20 21.16
CA PHE A 7 43.86 -69.00 19.86
C PHE A 7 42.54 -68.26 20.05
N SER A 8 41.75 -68.69 21.08
CA SER A 8 40.47 -68.02 21.38
C SER A 8 40.66 -66.58 21.83
N LYS A 9 41.72 -66.25 22.52
CA LYS A 9 42.08 -64.89 22.92
C LYS A 9 42.48 -64.01 21.68
N MET A 10 43.30 -64.59 20.81
CA MET A 10 43.68 -63.89 19.58
C MET A 10 42.48 -63.69 18.66
N TYR A 11 41.60 -64.65 18.54
CA TYR A 11 40.39 -64.53 17.74
C TYR A 11 39.44 -63.48 18.31
N LEU A 12 39.28 -63.40 19.64
CA LEU A 12 38.48 -62.40 20.31
C LEU A 12 39.06 -60.99 20.17
N ALA A 13 40.39 -60.86 20.25
CA ALA A 13 41.10 -59.61 19.97
C ALA A 13 40.91 -59.15 18.53
N TYR A 14 40.99 -60.07 17.57
CA TYR A 14 40.72 -59.73 16.13
C TYR A 14 39.28 -59.29 15.86
N LEU A 15 38.31 -60.05 16.49
CA LEU A 15 36.89 -59.60 16.41
C LEU A 15 36.69 -58.22 17.06
N LEU A 16 37.34 -57.93 18.17
CA LEU A 16 37.27 -56.64 18.84
C LEU A 16 37.81 -55.49 17.87
N VAL A 17 38.93 -55.75 17.22
CA VAL A 17 39.51 -54.78 16.25
C VAL A 17 38.56 -54.57 15.08
N ILE A 18 37.93 -55.64 14.56
CA ILE A 18 36.93 -55.50 13.48
C ILE A 18 35.73 -54.69 13.96
N VAL A 19 35.22 -54.95 15.15
CA VAL A 19 34.08 -54.20 15.72
C VAL A 19 34.44 -52.70 15.87
N ILE A 20 35.63 -52.42 16.41
CA ILE A 20 36.11 -51.02 16.55
C ILE A 20 36.22 -50.35 15.17
N ALA A 21 36.76 -51.05 14.17
CA ALA A 21 36.88 -50.53 12.80
C ALA A 21 35.51 -50.29 12.19
N LEU A 22 34.54 -51.19 12.33
CA LEU A 22 33.16 -51.01 11.84
C LEU A 22 32.45 -49.87 12.54
N VAL A 23 32.63 -49.71 13.85
CA VAL A 23 32.11 -48.57 14.60
C VAL A 23 32.74 -47.25 14.09
N GLY A 24 34.04 -47.25 13.84
CA GLY A 24 34.73 -46.09 13.25
C GLY A 24 34.20 -45.74 11.87
N VAL A 25 34.04 -46.71 11.00
CA VAL A 25 33.44 -46.55 9.66
C VAL A 25 32.00 -46.02 9.77
N PHE A 26 31.21 -46.59 10.67
CA PHE A 26 29.82 -46.13 10.89
C PHE A 26 29.76 -44.63 11.27
N PHE A 27 30.56 -44.23 12.25
CA PHE A 27 30.58 -42.80 12.66
C PHE A 27 31.13 -41.90 11.55
N TYR A 28 32.12 -42.33 10.79
CA TYR A 28 32.63 -41.60 9.65
C TYR A 28 31.57 -41.41 8.56
N VAL A 29 30.91 -42.52 8.14
CA VAL A 29 29.84 -42.45 7.12
C VAL A 29 28.69 -41.60 7.61
N ARG A 30 28.26 -41.78 8.85
CA ARG A 30 27.21 -40.94 9.45
C ARG A 30 27.60 -39.46 9.43
N GLY A 31 28.84 -39.11 9.78
CA GLY A 31 29.34 -37.73 9.70
C GLY A 31 29.27 -37.16 8.27
N VAL A 32 29.68 -37.95 7.27
CA VAL A 32 29.59 -37.55 5.87
C VAL A 32 28.14 -37.39 5.40
N MET A 33 27.23 -38.29 5.84
CA MET A 33 25.79 -38.16 5.52
C MET A 33 25.16 -36.89 6.12
N VAL A 34 25.47 -36.58 7.36
CA VAL A 34 25.00 -35.34 8.00
C VAL A 34 25.57 -34.12 7.29
N GLU A 35 26.84 -34.15 6.90
CA GLU A 35 27.45 -33.08 6.10
C GLU A 35 26.77 -32.94 4.74
N TYR A 36 26.42 -34.04 4.06
CA TYR A 36 25.69 -34.06 2.79
C TYR A 36 24.29 -33.46 2.92
N GLU A 37 23.53 -33.84 3.98
CA GLU A 37 22.21 -33.26 4.26
C GLU A 37 22.27 -31.74 4.51
N ASN A 38 23.30 -31.29 5.26
CA ASN A 38 23.50 -29.90 5.55
C ASN A 38 24.02 -29.08 4.36
N ALA A 39 24.58 -29.73 3.35
CA ALA A 39 25.06 -29.08 2.12
C ALA A 39 23.97 -28.88 1.06
N SER A 40 22.73 -29.26 1.33
CA SER A 40 21.60 -28.95 0.44
C SER A 40 21.24 -27.46 0.50
N ALA A 41 20.72 -26.91 -0.60
CA ALA A 41 20.39 -25.48 -0.69
C ALA A 41 19.38 -25.04 0.36
N ASP A 42 18.34 -25.84 0.59
CA ASP A 42 17.30 -25.55 1.59
C ASP A 42 17.84 -25.57 3.03
N SER A 43 18.70 -26.54 3.36
CA SER A 43 19.38 -26.58 4.67
C SER A 43 20.29 -25.38 4.88
N TRP A 44 21.04 -25.00 3.84
CA TRP A 44 21.90 -23.82 3.87
C TRP A 44 21.06 -22.53 4.10
N ILE A 45 19.98 -22.33 3.32
CA ILE A 45 19.08 -21.17 3.48
C ILE A 45 18.47 -21.12 4.88
N LEU A 46 18.06 -22.28 5.41
CA LEU A 46 17.49 -22.38 6.75
C LEU A 46 18.51 -21.95 7.83
N ALA A 47 19.76 -22.41 7.67
CA ALA A 47 20.86 -22.07 8.60
C ALA A 47 21.16 -20.55 8.53
N GLU A 48 21.32 -19.99 7.32
CA GLU A 48 21.60 -18.56 7.11
C GLU A 48 20.46 -17.69 7.63
N THR A 49 19.19 -18.08 7.38
CA THR A 49 18.02 -17.35 7.90
C THR A 49 18.01 -17.28 9.43
N LYS A 50 18.29 -18.42 10.09
CA LYS A 50 18.38 -18.51 11.56
C LYS A 50 19.56 -17.74 12.13
N ASP A 51 20.69 -17.74 11.43
CA ASP A 51 21.90 -17.02 11.83
C ASP A 51 21.73 -15.51 11.66
N ALA A 52 21.14 -15.06 10.56
CA ALA A 52 20.78 -13.66 10.34
C ALA A 52 19.88 -13.10 11.45
N ALA A 53 18.93 -13.92 11.92
CA ALA A 53 18.08 -13.55 13.05
C ALA A 53 18.82 -13.35 14.37
N LYS A 54 19.93 -14.08 14.59
CA LYS A 54 20.75 -13.97 15.80
C LYS A 54 21.72 -12.79 15.75
N LYS A 55 22.22 -12.46 14.55
CA LYS A 55 23.24 -11.45 14.32
C LYS A 55 22.59 -10.18 13.78
N LYS A 56 22.04 -9.35 14.66
CA LYS A 56 21.26 -8.13 14.30
C LYS A 56 21.93 -7.18 13.28
N GLY A 57 23.25 -7.20 13.13
CA GLY A 57 24.00 -6.40 12.17
C GLY A 57 24.09 -7.02 10.78
N ASP A 58 23.97 -8.33 10.64
CA ASP A 58 24.16 -9.07 9.39
C ASP A 58 22.84 -9.36 8.65
N ILE A 59 21.69 -9.01 9.25
CA ILE A 59 20.38 -9.11 8.60
C ILE A 59 20.40 -8.40 7.24
N TRP A 60 21.08 -7.26 7.16
CA TRP A 60 21.18 -6.47 5.96
C TRP A 60 21.97 -7.15 4.83
N ASN A 61 22.98 -7.92 5.18
CA ASN A 61 23.74 -8.71 4.20
C ASN A 61 22.91 -9.85 3.63
N PHE A 62 21.99 -10.42 4.42
CA PHE A 62 21.04 -11.43 4.00
C PHE A 62 19.88 -10.82 3.18
N LEU A 63 19.43 -9.62 3.57
CA LEU A 63 18.45 -8.83 2.83
C LEU A 63 19.16 -7.97 1.78
N ASN A 64 19.99 -8.56 0.95
CA ASN A 64 20.91 -7.90 0.02
C ASN A 64 20.25 -6.77 -0.79
N ASP A 65 21.00 -5.69 -1.04
CA ASP A 65 20.65 -4.52 -1.86
C ASP A 65 20.08 -4.87 -3.25
N ARG A 66 20.43 -6.02 -3.80
CA ARG A 66 19.90 -6.54 -5.06
C ARG A 66 18.42 -6.93 -5.00
N CYS A 67 17.85 -7.14 -3.81
CA CYS A 67 16.42 -7.43 -3.65
C CYS A 67 15.54 -6.24 -4.04
N PHE A 68 16.10 -5.07 -3.94
CA PHE A 68 15.40 -3.81 -4.11
C PHE A 68 15.93 -2.98 -5.29
N GLY A 69 16.88 -3.51 -6.07
CA GLY A 69 17.55 -2.78 -7.14
C GLY A 69 18.75 -1.99 -6.61
N ALA A 70 19.78 -1.78 -7.43
CA ALA A 70 21.07 -1.19 -7.06
C ALA A 70 20.99 0.28 -6.55
N ALA A 71 19.84 0.94 -6.68
CA ALA A 71 19.61 2.31 -6.24
C ALA A 71 18.99 2.41 -4.85
N ALA A 72 18.76 1.30 -4.15
CA ALA A 72 17.74 1.25 -3.09
C ALA A 72 18.26 1.39 -1.66
N SER A 73 19.56 1.40 -1.39
CA SER A 73 20.10 1.38 -0.02
C SER A 73 19.73 2.58 0.87
N GLY A 74 19.18 3.67 0.30
CA GLY A 74 18.68 4.82 1.04
C GLY A 74 17.16 5.01 0.98
N LEU A 75 16.45 4.18 0.20
CA LEU A 75 15.06 4.40 -0.16
C LEU A 75 14.07 3.60 0.69
N TRP A 76 14.57 2.63 1.46
CA TRP A 76 13.74 1.71 2.25
C TRP A 76 13.75 2.08 3.71
N ASP A 77 12.62 1.84 4.38
CA ASP A 77 12.60 1.86 5.85
C ASP A 77 13.31 0.60 6.37
N THR A 78 14.65 0.71 6.51
CA THR A 78 15.50 -0.38 7.01
C THR A 78 15.04 -0.90 8.37
N ASN A 79 14.56 0.00 9.25
CA ASN A 79 14.07 -0.38 10.57
C ASN A 79 12.76 -1.16 10.48
N ALA A 80 11.86 -0.80 9.56
CA ALA A 80 10.63 -1.56 9.34
C ALA A 80 10.92 -2.94 8.74
N ALA A 81 11.85 -3.03 7.79
CA ALA A 81 12.29 -4.30 7.19
C ALA A 81 12.92 -5.22 8.24
N VAL A 82 13.81 -4.72 9.09
CA VAL A 82 14.45 -5.48 10.19
C VAL A 82 13.41 -5.98 11.18
N LYS A 83 12.50 -5.11 11.65
CA LYS A 83 11.42 -5.51 12.58
C LYS A 83 10.50 -6.59 11.98
N ARG A 84 10.20 -6.47 10.70
CA ARG A 84 9.39 -7.46 9.98
C ARG A 84 10.11 -8.81 9.91
N PHE A 85 11.40 -8.81 9.55
CA PHE A 85 12.22 -10.01 9.52
C PHE A 85 12.30 -10.65 10.90
N GLU A 86 12.64 -9.90 11.95
CA GLU A 86 12.71 -10.39 13.35
C GLU A 86 11.38 -11.02 13.78
N LYS A 87 10.25 -10.39 13.45
CA LYS A 87 8.91 -10.94 13.73
C LYS A 87 8.68 -12.25 12.97
N SER A 88 9.06 -12.31 11.70
CA SER A 88 8.84 -13.49 10.87
C SER A 88 9.69 -14.69 11.30
N VAL A 89 10.95 -14.48 11.68
CA VAL A 89 11.83 -15.58 12.12
C VAL A 89 11.57 -16.07 13.57
N SER A 90 10.64 -15.44 14.28
CA SER A 90 10.24 -15.91 15.63
C SER A 90 9.31 -17.14 15.58
N GLY A 91 8.70 -17.44 14.43
CA GLY A 91 7.87 -18.61 14.19
C GLY A 91 8.65 -19.87 13.81
N GLU A 92 7.93 -20.92 13.47
CA GLU A 92 8.52 -22.14 12.89
C GLU A 92 8.94 -21.85 11.43
N ILE A 93 10.24 -21.99 11.16
CA ILE A 93 10.81 -21.67 9.84
C ILE A 93 10.95 -22.93 9.01
N GLU A 94 10.32 -22.92 7.86
CA GLU A 94 10.45 -23.94 6.80
C GLU A 94 11.02 -23.30 5.52
N VAL A 95 11.77 -24.09 4.75
CA VAL A 95 12.27 -23.71 3.42
C VAL A 95 11.70 -24.69 2.40
N LYS A 96 11.07 -24.17 1.35
CA LYS A 96 10.48 -24.99 0.28
C LYS A 96 10.95 -24.51 -1.09
N LEU A 97 11.24 -25.42 -2.00
CA LEU A 97 11.53 -25.07 -3.39
C LEU A 97 10.33 -24.33 -3.98
N ASN A 98 10.60 -23.16 -4.56
CA ASN A 98 9.55 -22.38 -5.24
C ASN A 98 9.07 -23.14 -6.49
N PRO A 99 7.74 -23.29 -6.71
CA PRO A 99 7.20 -23.98 -7.88
C PRO A 99 7.64 -23.44 -9.24
N TYR A 100 8.12 -22.20 -9.27
CA TYR A 100 8.60 -21.49 -10.47
C TYR A 100 10.14 -21.44 -10.56
N SER A 101 10.84 -22.27 -9.79
CA SER A 101 12.30 -22.46 -9.89
C SER A 101 12.61 -23.36 -11.09
N TYR A 102 13.06 -22.77 -12.19
CA TYR A 102 13.33 -23.49 -13.44
C TYR A 102 14.83 -23.74 -13.68
N ASP A 103 15.71 -23.01 -13.00
CA ASP A 103 17.16 -23.15 -13.13
C ASP A 103 17.72 -23.91 -11.93
N SER A 104 18.27 -25.09 -12.18
CA SER A 104 18.86 -25.91 -11.14
C SER A 104 20.18 -25.36 -10.59
N ALA A 105 20.89 -24.54 -11.36
CA ALA A 105 22.12 -23.87 -10.91
C ALA A 105 21.82 -22.61 -10.08
N LYS A 106 20.62 -22.07 -10.23
CA LYS A 106 20.13 -20.88 -9.51
C LYS A 106 18.74 -21.14 -8.93
N PRO A 107 18.60 -22.13 -8.06
CA PRO A 107 17.29 -22.48 -7.52
C PRO A 107 16.72 -21.37 -6.64
N VAL A 108 15.40 -21.25 -6.69
CA VAL A 108 14.63 -20.28 -5.90
C VAL A 108 13.84 -21.03 -4.85
N PHE A 109 13.87 -20.52 -3.63
CA PHE A 109 13.17 -21.12 -2.48
C PHE A 109 12.29 -20.07 -1.81
N ASP A 110 11.18 -20.53 -1.26
CA ASP A 110 10.36 -19.74 -0.34
C ASP A 110 10.68 -20.12 1.09
N VAL A 111 10.91 -19.11 1.92
CA VAL A 111 11.07 -19.24 3.36
C VAL A 111 9.75 -18.91 4.02
N LEU A 112 9.21 -19.86 4.74
CA LEU A 112 7.92 -19.77 5.41
C LEU A 112 8.12 -19.59 6.91
N SER A 113 7.24 -18.81 7.53
CA SER A 113 7.08 -18.72 8.98
C SER A 113 5.67 -19.15 9.33
N ASP A 114 5.53 -20.17 10.17
CA ASP A 114 4.24 -20.76 10.55
C ASP A 114 3.38 -21.09 9.30
N GLY A 115 4.03 -21.65 8.27
CA GLY A 115 3.40 -22.06 7.01
C GLY A 115 3.10 -20.93 6.02
N LYS A 116 3.41 -19.65 6.33
CA LYS A 116 3.19 -18.49 5.45
C LYS A 116 4.52 -18.02 4.85
N PRO A 117 4.61 -17.86 3.53
CA PRO A 117 5.82 -17.35 2.91
C PRO A 117 6.05 -15.88 3.28
N PHE A 118 7.23 -15.54 3.79
CA PHE A 118 7.62 -14.18 4.11
C PHE A 118 8.85 -13.69 3.35
N LEU A 119 9.65 -14.63 2.82
CA LEU A 119 10.86 -14.33 2.07
C LEU A 119 10.99 -15.32 0.92
N THR A 120 11.41 -14.86 -0.25
CA THR A 120 11.85 -15.70 -1.35
C THR A 120 13.34 -15.48 -1.57
N VAL A 121 14.09 -16.55 -1.72
CA VAL A 121 15.55 -16.55 -1.79
C VAL A 121 16.00 -17.26 -3.05
N CYS A 122 16.90 -16.65 -3.84
CA CYS A 122 17.61 -17.31 -4.91
C CYS A 122 19.07 -17.49 -4.51
N VAL A 123 19.56 -18.70 -4.71
CA VAL A 123 20.95 -19.06 -4.44
C VAL A 123 21.63 -19.53 -5.72
N GLU A 124 22.93 -19.41 -5.79
CA GLU A 124 23.76 -19.91 -6.89
C GLU A 124 24.68 -21.01 -6.36
N GLU A 125 24.76 -22.09 -7.12
CA GLU A 125 25.68 -23.18 -6.85
C GLU A 125 27.12 -22.72 -7.03
N GLY A 126 27.95 -22.90 -5.98
CA GLY A 126 29.36 -22.56 -5.97
C GLY A 126 30.25 -23.78 -6.25
N GLU A 127 31.34 -23.91 -5.50
CA GLU A 127 32.26 -25.04 -5.65
C GLU A 127 31.61 -26.35 -5.19
N THR A 128 31.86 -27.40 -5.96
CA THR A 128 31.36 -28.75 -5.66
C THR A 128 32.51 -29.62 -5.13
N ARG A 129 32.21 -30.47 -4.17
CA ARG A 129 33.14 -31.45 -3.63
C ARG A 129 32.46 -32.82 -3.50
N THR A 130 33.22 -33.88 -3.84
CA THR A 130 32.69 -35.25 -3.77
C THR A 130 33.33 -36.00 -2.64
N LYS A 131 32.55 -36.65 -1.78
CA LYS A 131 33.00 -37.59 -0.72
C LYS A 131 32.47 -38.97 -1.02
N LEU A 132 33.21 -39.97 -0.55
CA LEU A 132 32.93 -41.39 -0.79
C LEU A 132 32.78 -41.78 -2.27
N GLY A 133 33.22 -40.92 -3.21
CA GLY A 133 33.13 -41.12 -4.63
C GLY A 133 31.73 -41.03 -5.25
N ILE A 134 30.70 -40.76 -4.44
CA ILE A 134 29.29 -40.76 -4.87
C ILE A 134 28.48 -39.57 -4.37
N LEU A 135 28.88 -38.96 -3.24
CA LEU A 135 28.15 -37.86 -2.62
C LEU A 135 28.76 -36.52 -3.05
N THR A 136 28.10 -35.83 -3.95
CA THR A 136 28.50 -34.50 -4.37
C THR A 136 27.78 -33.45 -3.51
N MET A 137 28.54 -32.57 -2.89
CA MET A 137 28.08 -31.47 -2.06
C MET A 137 28.46 -30.17 -2.72
N SER A 138 27.58 -29.20 -2.68
CA SER A 138 27.81 -27.87 -3.28
C SER A 138 27.86 -26.83 -2.17
N ASP A 139 28.73 -25.85 -2.34
CA ASP A 139 28.66 -24.61 -1.57
C ASP A 139 27.63 -23.69 -2.22
N TRP A 140 26.88 -22.96 -1.42
CA TRP A 140 25.83 -22.07 -1.91
C TRP A 140 26.17 -20.61 -1.64
N LYS A 141 25.77 -19.71 -2.58
CA LYS A 141 25.89 -18.28 -2.42
C LYS A 141 24.53 -17.63 -2.58
N LEU A 142 24.20 -16.69 -1.71
CA LEU A 142 23.02 -15.86 -1.87
C LEU A 142 23.18 -14.97 -3.09
N LEU A 143 22.29 -15.08 -4.08
CA LEU A 143 22.18 -14.12 -5.17
C LEU A 143 21.30 -12.95 -4.78
N TYR A 144 20.10 -13.24 -4.29
CA TYR A 144 19.13 -12.26 -3.82
C TYR A 144 18.05 -12.89 -2.94
N SER A 145 17.43 -12.06 -2.13
CA SER A 145 16.26 -12.38 -1.34
C SER A 145 15.21 -11.27 -1.47
N VAL A 146 13.95 -11.61 -1.40
CA VAL A 146 12.82 -10.65 -1.53
C VAL A 146 11.78 -10.95 -0.46
N PHE A 147 11.35 -9.92 0.27
CA PHE A 147 10.20 -10.04 1.14
C PHE A 147 8.93 -10.30 0.33
N ARG A 148 8.08 -11.16 0.88
CA ARG A 148 6.73 -11.43 0.36
C ARG A 148 5.71 -10.64 1.17
N SER A 149 4.68 -10.11 0.54
CA SER A 149 3.55 -9.56 1.28
C SER A 149 2.76 -10.68 1.97
N GLU A 150 2.02 -10.36 3.03
CA GLU A 150 1.21 -11.36 3.75
C GLU A 150 0.13 -12.01 2.87
N ASN A 151 -0.27 -11.32 1.80
CA ASN A 151 -1.31 -11.74 0.85
C ASN A 151 -0.75 -12.15 -0.52
N SER A 152 0.57 -12.36 -0.62
CA SER A 152 1.25 -12.68 -1.87
C SER A 152 0.74 -13.98 -2.48
N ASP A 153 0.22 -13.91 -3.69
CA ASP A 153 -0.02 -15.10 -4.51
C ASP A 153 1.32 -15.57 -5.10
N MET A 154 1.78 -16.77 -4.70
CA MET A 154 3.04 -17.36 -5.16
C MET A 154 3.14 -17.50 -6.71
N LYS A 155 2.03 -17.32 -7.43
CA LYS A 155 1.98 -17.41 -8.90
C LYS A 155 2.62 -16.24 -9.64
N SER A 156 2.88 -15.11 -8.97
CA SER A 156 3.39 -13.89 -9.62
C SER A 156 4.92 -13.79 -9.66
N PHE A 157 5.63 -14.76 -9.09
CA PHE A 157 7.07 -14.71 -8.93
C PHE A 157 7.78 -15.09 -10.24
N ARG A 158 8.33 -14.10 -10.96
CA ARG A 158 9.12 -14.32 -12.18
C ARG A 158 10.49 -13.66 -12.02
N THR A 159 11.55 -14.44 -12.26
CA THR A 159 12.89 -13.91 -12.45
C THR A 159 13.02 -13.37 -13.87
N SER A 160 13.71 -12.25 -14.06
CA SER A 160 14.05 -11.72 -15.37
C SER A 160 15.55 -11.53 -15.47
N GLU A 161 16.16 -12.11 -16.49
CA GLU A 161 17.60 -11.92 -16.79
C GLU A 161 17.92 -10.47 -17.16
N SER A 162 16.96 -9.74 -17.76
CA SER A 162 17.10 -8.33 -18.15
C SER A 162 16.71 -7.34 -17.06
N GLY A 163 16.32 -7.81 -15.88
CA GLY A 163 15.70 -7.00 -14.84
C GLY A 163 14.22 -6.67 -15.12
N TYR A 164 13.48 -6.42 -14.06
CA TYR A 164 12.08 -6.01 -14.12
C TYR A 164 11.99 -4.50 -13.93
N SER A 165 11.20 -3.83 -14.77
CA SER A 165 10.95 -2.40 -14.64
C SER A 165 9.46 -2.13 -14.49
N ALA A 166 9.11 -1.20 -13.63
CA ALA A 166 7.74 -0.78 -13.37
C ALA A 166 7.67 0.71 -13.04
N THR A 167 6.49 1.30 -13.23
CA THR A 167 6.17 2.60 -12.69
C THR A 167 4.94 2.52 -11.80
N VAL A 168 4.91 3.32 -10.73
CA VAL A 168 3.76 3.39 -9.82
C VAL A 168 3.37 4.85 -9.64
N SER A 169 2.12 5.17 -9.97
CA SER A 169 1.55 6.51 -9.80
C SER A 169 0.50 6.49 -8.70
N ILE A 170 0.71 7.29 -7.66
CA ILE A 170 -0.19 7.37 -6.51
C ILE A 170 -0.45 8.83 -6.14
N PRO A 171 -1.63 9.17 -5.58
CA PRO A 171 -1.88 10.50 -5.04
C PRO A 171 -0.88 10.88 -3.95
N ASP A 172 -0.52 12.15 -3.90
CA ASP A 172 0.28 12.69 -2.80
C ASP A 172 -0.44 12.46 -1.45
N GLY A 173 0.34 12.14 -0.43
CA GLY A 173 -0.19 11.77 0.88
C GLY A 173 -0.62 10.30 1.01
N PHE A 174 -0.52 9.49 -0.07
CA PHE A 174 -0.70 8.05 0.01
C PHE A 174 0.63 7.36 0.30
N GLU A 175 0.56 6.21 0.97
CA GLU A 175 1.74 5.42 1.34
C GLU A 175 1.93 4.27 0.36
N LEU A 176 3.08 4.26 -0.34
CA LEU A 176 3.50 3.15 -1.18
C LEU A 176 4.31 2.14 -0.37
N SER A 177 3.97 0.87 -0.50
CA SER A 177 4.80 -0.23 -0.02
C SER A 177 5.19 -1.13 -1.19
N VAL A 178 6.40 -1.65 -1.14
CA VAL A 178 6.94 -2.59 -2.12
C VAL A 178 7.35 -3.86 -1.39
N ASN A 179 6.88 -5.00 -1.84
CA ASN A 179 7.07 -6.29 -1.16
C ASN A 179 6.71 -6.21 0.34
N GLY A 180 5.65 -5.46 0.66
CA GLY A 180 5.17 -5.24 2.02
C GLY A 180 6.06 -4.36 2.91
N THR A 181 7.05 -3.68 2.37
CA THR A 181 7.91 -2.72 3.08
C THR A 181 7.58 -1.30 2.60
N PRO A 182 7.34 -0.33 3.52
CA PRO A 182 7.10 1.05 3.15
C PRO A 182 8.23 1.64 2.32
N PHE A 183 7.91 2.28 1.20
CA PHE A 183 8.85 2.90 0.30
C PHE A 183 8.99 4.39 0.62
N LYS A 184 10.23 4.87 0.79
CA LYS A 184 10.55 6.26 1.11
C LYS A 184 11.41 6.95 0.04
N GLY A 185 11.47 6.36 -1.16
CA GLY A 185 12.26 6.92 -2.25
C GLY A 185 11.64 8.17 -2.85
N ALA A 186 12.48 8.93 -3.56
CA ALA A 186 12.02 10.09 -4.30
C ALA A 186 11.13 9.65 -5.48
N TYR A 187 10.12 10.45 -5.78
CA TYR A 187 9.35 10.32 -7.01
C TYR A 187 10.11 10.93 -8.19
N ALA A 188 9.87 10.40 -9.39
CA ALA A 188 10.49 10.90 -10.62
C ALA A 188 9.72 12.08 -11.21
N GLU A 189 8.40 12.07 -11.11
CA GLU A 189 7.51 13.06 -11.70
C GLU A 189 6.31 13.32 -10.79
N GLU A 190 5.76 14.55 -10.88
CA GLU A 190 4.46 14.90 -10.31
C GLU A 190 3.53 15.36 -11.45
N ASN A 191 2.29 14.91 -11.43
CA ASN A 191 1.26 15.29 -12.39
C ASN A 191 -0.03 15.63 -11.66
N ASP A 192 -0.75 16.64 -12.13
CA ASP A 192 -2.04 17.00 -11.58
C ASP A 192 -3.05 15.85 -11.71
N ILE A 193 -3.90 15.68 -10.71
CA ILE A 193 -5.03 14.75 -10.78
C ILE A 193 -6.16 15.42 -11.54
N ASP A 194 -6.51 14.85 -12.69
CA ASP A 194 -7.48 15.44 -13.65
C ASP A 194 -8.82 15.78 -13.00
N ASP A 195 -9.30 14.96 -12.07
CA ASP A 195 -10.57 15.15 -11.37
C ASP A 195 -10.64 16.47 -10.57
N PHE A 196 -9.49 17.07 -10.26
CA PHE A 196 -9.40 18.31 -9.50
C PHE A 196 -8.98 19.52 -10.35
N ARG A 197 -8.94 19.41 -11.68
CA ARG A 197 -8.55 20.53 -12.55
C ARG A 197 -9.46 21.75 -12.45
N PHE A 198 -10.69 21.59 -12.01
CA PHE A 198 -11.64 22.71 -11.82
C PHE A 198 -11.15 23.72 -10.79
N ILE A 199 -10.24 23.34 -9.89
CA ILE A 199 -9.67 24.24 -8.88
C ILE A 199 -8.35 24.92 -9.33
N ALA A 200 -7.76 24.49 -10.45
CA ALA A 200 -6.46 24.98 -10.92
C ALA A 200 -6.34 26.53 -11.01
N PRO A 201 -7.41 27.27 -11.34
CA PRO A 201 -7.35 28.73 -11.35
C PRO A 201 -7.18 29.37 -9.96
N TYR A 202 -7.45 28.63 -8.87
CA TYR A 202 -7.59 29.20 -7.54
C TYR A 202 -6.52 28.72 -6.55
N THR A 203 -6.05 27.50 -6.70
CA THR A 203 -5.05 26.89 -5.83
C THR A 203 -4.34 25.72 -6.50
N ASP A 204 -3.32 25.16 -5.84
CA ASP A 204 -2.61 24.00 -6.31
C ASP A 204 -3.53 22.77 -6.41
N VAL A 205 -3.52 22.14 -7.58
CA VAL A 205 -4.25 20.89 -7.84
C VAL A 205 -3.58 19.76 -7.05
N PRO A 206 -4.34 18.85 -6.42
CA PRO A 206 -3.79 17.61 -5.88
C PRO A 206 -3.02 16.83 -6.96
N LYS A 207 -1.90 16.25 -6.57
CA LYS A 207 -0.95 15.64 -7.51
C LYS A 207 -0.84 14.15 -7.32
N ASN A 208 -0.57 13.46 -8.41
CA ASN A 208 -0.04 12.10 -8.40
C ASN A 208 1.48 12.16 -8.43
N ARG A 209 2.12 11.36 -7.59
CA ARG A 209 3.56 11.11 -7.58
C ARG A 209 3.86 9.83 -8.32
N LYS A 210 4.73 9.91 -9.32
CA LYS A 210 5.17 8.76 -10.13
C LYS A 210 6.52 8.28 -9.66
N TYR A 211 6.59 7.03 -9.26
CA TYR A 211 7.79 6.33 -8.86
C TYR A 211 8.24 5.41 -9.99
N VAL A 212 9.54 5.34 -10.23
CA VAL A 212 10.15 4.51 -11.28
C VAL A 212 11.04 3.47 -10.63
N PHE A 213 10.84 2.21 -10.99
CA PHE A 213 11.61 1.08 -10.52
C PHE A 213 12.27 0.41 -11.73
N GLU A 214 13.58 0.23 -11.69
CA GLU A 214 14.35 -0.35 -12.79
C GLU A 214 15.30 -1.43 -12.28
N ASN A 215 15.59 -2.40 -13.15
CA ASN A 215 16.56 -3.47 -12.89
C ASN A 215 16.26 -4.31 -11.64
N LEU A 216 14.98 -4.46 -11.28
CA LEU A 216 14.58 -5.31 -10.18
C LEU A 216 14.79 -6.78 -10.56
N ALA A 217 15.29 -7.58 -9.63
CA ALA A 217 15.50 -9.00 -9.83
C ALA A 217 14.19 -9.77 -10.07
N PHE A 218 13.09 -9.26 -9.52
CA PHE A 218 11.77 -9.87 -9.57
C PHE A 218 10.68 -8.84 -9.82
N GLU A 219 9.53 -9.30 -10.27
CA GLU A 219 8.33 -8.50 -10.29
C GLU A 219 7.96 -8.09 -8.85
N PRO A 220 7.94 -6.79 -8.52
CA PRO A 220 7.63 -6.34 -7.18
C PRO A 220 6.12 -6.43 -6.92
N GLU A 221 5.77 -6.69 -5.67
CA GLU A 221 4.40 -6.55 -5.18
C GLU A 221 4.21 -5.12 -4.65
N PHE A 222 3.38 -4.36 -5.31
CA PHE A 222 3.02 -3.03 -4.85
C PHE A 222 1.72 -3.06 -4.06
N SER A 223 1.70 -2.34 -2.95
CA SER A 223 0.46 -2.02 -2.21
C SER A 223 0.44 -0.55 -1.85
N VAL A 224 -0.74 0.03 -1.84
CA VAL A 224 -0.93 1.45 -1.56
C VAL A 224 -1.98 1.60 -0.48
N LYS A 225 -1.70 2.47 0.49
CA LYS A 225 -2.68 2.90 1.48
C LYS A 225 -2.99 4.37 1.28
N ASN A 226 -4.26 4.72 1.37
CA ASN A 226 -4.67 6.11 1.29
C ASN A 226 -4.35 6.88 2.58
N ASN A 227 -4.67 8.16 2.61
CA ASN A 227 -4.46 9.04 3.75
C ASN A 227 -5.17 8.62 5.05
N GLY A 228 -6.11 7.68 4.99
CA GLY A 228 -6.78 7.08 6.15
C GLY A 228 -6.25 5.70 6.53
N GLY A 229 -5.22 5.19 5.82
CA GLY A 229 -4.62 3.88 6.05
C GLY A 229 -5.39 2.70 5.43
N ALA A 230 -6.44 2.95 4.67
CA ALA A 230 -7.16 1.91 3.92
C ALA A 230 -6.40 1.52 2.65
N GLU A 231 -6.40 0.23 2.32
CA GLU A 231 -5.81 -0.27 1.08
C GLU A 231 -6.59 0.24 -0.13
N VAL A 232 -5.84 0.69 -1.16
CA VAL A 232 -6.38 1.17 -2.43
C VAL A 232 -5.98 0.21 -3.54
N GLU A 233 -6.93 -0.12 -4.39
CA GLU A 233 -6.70 -0.98 -5.53
C GLU A 233 -5.76 -0.31 -6.55
N LEU A 234 -4.74 -1.07 -6.98
CA LEU A 234 -3.83 -0.69 -8.06
C LEU A 234 -4.28 -1.31 -9.37
N THR A 235 -4.52 -0.48 -10.36
CA THR A 235 -4.69 -0.92 -11.76
C THR A 235 -3.33 -1.06 -12.43
N LYS A 236 -3.09 -2.20 -13.11
CA LYS A 236 -1.86 -2.49 -13.85
C LYS A 236 -2.14 -2.49 -15.36
N ASP A 237 -1.36 -1.77 -16.13
CA ASP A 237 -1.40 -1.83 -17.59
C ASP A 237 -0.44 -2.90 -18.16
N LYS A 238 -0.47 -3.05 -19.50
CA LYS A 238 0.40 -4.03 -20.21
C LYS A 238 1.90 -3.67 -20.17
N LYS A 239 2.25 -2.45 -19.77
CA LYS A 239 3.63 -1.95 -19.70
C LYS A 239 4.17 -1.92 -18.27
N ASN A 240 3.50 -2.60 -17.32
CA ASN A 240 3.81 -2.57 -15.89
C ASN A 240 3.72 -1.17 -15.28
N ASN A 241 2.83 -0.31 -15.79
CA ASN A 241 2.47 0.92 -15.10
C ASN A 241 1.31 0.63 -14.16
N TYR A 242 1.51 0.95 -12.90
CA TYR A 242 0.53 0.81 -11.83
C TYR A 242 -0.02 2.19 -11.49
N SER A 243 -1.33 2.29 -11.29
CA SER A 243 -1.96 3.53 -10.85
C SER A 243 -2.99 3.25 -9.75
N ALA A 244 -2.94 4.04 -8.70
CA ALA A 244 -3.94 4.06 -7.65
C ALA A 244 -5.04 5.06 -7.98
N LYS A 245 -6.28 4.72 -7.65
CA LYS A 245 -7.37 5.70 -7.70
C LYS A 245 -7.18 6.76 -6.60
N ALA A 246 -7.62 7.98 -6.89
CA ALA A 246 -7.58 9.09 -5.93
C ALA A 246 -8.72 8.98 -4.89
N GLU A 247 -8.78 7.89 -4.16
CA GLU A 247 -9.79 7.60 -3.14
C GLU A 247 -9.33 8.13 -1.77
N PHE A 248 -9.44 9.45 -1.59
CA PHE A 248 -9.17 10.08 -0.32
C PHE A 248 -10.28 9.77 0.70
N THR A 249 -9.89 9.58 1.95
CA THR A 249 -10.82 9.28 3.04
C THR A 249 -11.02 10.45 3.97
N SER A 250 -12.14 10.41 4.69
CA SER A 250 -12.45 11.38 5.74
C SER A 250 -11.40 11.35 6.85
N SER A 251 -11.09 12.54 7.39
CA SER A 251 -10.18 12.69 8.53
C SER A 251 -10.73 13.66 9.59
N GLU A 252 -10.41 13.39 10.86
CA GLU A 252 -10.76 14.30 11.95
C GLU A 252 -10.02 15.65 11.84
N GLU A 253 -8.84 15.68 11.24
CA GLU A 253 -8.11 16.91 10.94
C GLU A 253 -8.93 17.80 9.99
N ALA A 254 -9.40 17.24 8.87
CA ALA A 254 -10.21 17.97 7.90
C ALA A 254 -11.50 18.50 8.55
N LYS A 255 -12.17 17.67 9.34
CA LYS A 255 -13.36 18.08 10.08
C LYS A 255 -13.08 19.28 11.00
N LYS A 256 -12.02 19.18 11.80
CA LYS A 256 -11.63 20.25 12.73
C LYS A 256 -11.36 21.57 12.02
N VAL A 257 -10.64 21.52 10.88
CA VAL A 257 -10.31 22.72 10.09
C VAL A 257 -11.58 23.34 9.49
N ILE A 258 -12.42 22.55 8.83
CA ILE A 258 -13.66 23.06 8.22
C ILE A 258 -14.59 23.65 9.29
N THR A 259 -14.89 22.90 10.34
CA THR A 259 -15.87 23.34 11.36
C THR A 259 -15.40 24.49 12.24
N ALA A 260 -14.10 24.76 12.31
CA ALA A 260 -13.57 25.91 13.03
C ALA A 260 -13.79 27.24 12.29
N GLU A 261 -13.84 27.20 10.96
CA GLU A 261 -13.84 28.38 10.10
C GLU A 261 -15.15 28.57 9.35
N MET A 262 -15.92 27.50 9.14
CA MET A 262 -17.10 27.49 8.28
C MET A 262 -18.21 26.64 8.88
N ASP A 263 -19.45 26.94 8.47
CA ASP A 263 -20.63 26.10 8.75
C ASP A 263 -21.21 25.58 7.43
N PRO A 264 -20.72 24.43 6.93
CA PRO A 264 -21.17 23.86 5.66
C PRO A 264 -22.68 23.57 5.62
N LEU A 265 -23.28 23.24 6.77
CA LEU A 265 -24.72 23.02 6.83
C LEU A 265 -25.51 24.30 6.62
N ALA A 266 -25.13 25.37 7.33
CA ALA A 266 -25.77 26.69 7.17
C ALA A 266 -25.59 27.20 5.72
N MET A 267 -24.41 27.03 5.13
CA MET A 267 -24.14 27.38 3.73
C MET A 267 -25.04 26.59 2.76
N ALA A 268 -25.16 25.29 2.93
CA ALA A 268 -26.03 24.43 2.11
C ALA A 268 -27.51 24.81 2.22
N GLN A 269 -27.97 25.10 3.44
CA GLN A 269 -29.34 25.54 3.69
C GLN A 269 -29.60 26.93 3.06
N LEU A 270 -28.64 27.87 3.15
CA LEU A 270 -28.77 29.18 2.53
C LEU A 270 -28.78 29.07 1.01
N TRP A 271 -27.92 28.25 0.41
CA TRP A 271 -27.94 27.95 -1.02
C TRP A 271 -29.28 27.33 -1.44
N SER A 272 -29.79 26.37 -0.70
CA SER A 272 -31.09 25.74 -0.94
C SER A 272 -32.25 26.73 -0.87
N LYS A 273 -32.20 27.73 0.05
CA LYS A 273 -33.15 28.84 0.11
C LYS A 273 -33.05 29.73 -1.13
N PHE A 274 -31.81 30.05 -1.55
CA PHE A 274 -31.58 30.85 -2.75
C PHE A 274 -32.19 30.19 -3.99
N MET A 275 -32.01 28.88 -4.17
CA MET A 275 -32.55 28.11 -5.29
C MET A 275 -34.10 28.16 -5.40
N THR A 276 -34.81 28.59 -4.38
CA THR A 276 -36.28 28.65 -4.33
C THR A 276 -36.83 30.04 -4.02
N ASP A 277 -35.97 31.07 -4.10
CA ASP A 277 -36.35 32.46 -3.84
C ASP A 277 -36.79 32.74 -2.38
N ASP A 278 -36.26 31.99 -1.42
CA ASP A 278 -36.53 32.20 0.01
C ASP A 278 -35.50 33.12 0.70
N VAL A 279 -34.55 33.67 -0.03
CA VAL A 279 -33.57 34.64 0.51
C VAL A 279 -34.02 36.05 0.16
N PRO A 280 -34.39 36.88 1.13
CA PRO A 280 -34.82 38.25 0.86
C PRO A 280 -33.66 39.12 0.38
N GLY A 281 -33.95 40.04 -0.53
CA GLY A 281 -32.96 41.01 -1.03
C GLY A 281 -33.01 41.19 -2.55
N ALA A 282 -32.21 42.14 -3.03
CA ALA A 282 -32.03 42.35 -4.47
C ALA A 282 -31.41 41.09 -5.11
N TYR A 283 -31.78 40.83 -6.37
CA TYR A 283 -31.31 39.65 -7.09
C TYR A 283 -31.52 38.34 -6.32
N HIS A 284 -32.70 38.16 -5.73
CA HIS A 284 -33.08 36.99 -4.94
C HIS A 284 -32.13 36.71 -3.77
N GLY A 285 -31.51 37.76 -3.23
CA GLY A 285 -30.58 37.65 -2.10
C GLY A 285 -29.20 37.09 -2.43
N PHE A 286 -28.79 37.07 -3.70
CA PHE A 286 -27.52 36.47 -4.11
C PHE A 286 -26.29 37.11 -3.44
N GLU A 287 -26.27 38.42 -3.21
CA GLU A 287 -25.17 39.11 -2.52
C GLU A 287 -24.97 38.53 -1.09
N ARG A 288 -26.07 38.25 -0.40
CA ARG A 288 -26.04 37.61 0.91
C ARG A 288 -25.49 36.16 0.83
N VAL A 289 -25.87 35.41 -0.23
CA VAL A 289 -25.34 34.07 -0.46
C VAL A 289 -23.83 34.13 -0.72
N VAL A 290 -23.34 35.08 -1.51
CA VAL A 290 -21.90 35.28 -1.75
C VAL A 290 -21.15 35.52 -0.44
N GLU A 291 -21.67 36.41 0.40
CA GLU A 291 -21.04 36.77 1.67
C GLU A 291 -21.08 35.62 2.69
N GLU A 292 -22.27 35.08 3.00
CA GLU A 292 -22.43 34.08 4.06
C GLU A 292 -21.91 32.70 3.65
N CYS A 293 -21.99 32.29 2.36
CA CYS A 293 -21.39 31.08 1.86
C CYS A 293 -19.91 31.26 1.49
N ARG A 294 -19.37 32.46 1.60
CA ARG A 294 -18.00 32.78 1.15
C ARG A 294 -17.73 32.26 -0.26
N LEU A 295 -18.66 32.49 -1.20
CA LEU A 295 -18.47 32.07 -2.59
C LEU A 295 -17.27 32.79 -3.18
N LEU A 296 -16.35 32.02 -3.76
CA LEU A 296 -15.24 32.60 -4.50
C LEU A 296 -15.75 33.20 -5.81
N GLU A 297 -15.47 34.47 -6.06
CA GLU A 297 -15.78 35.15 -7.31
C GLU A 297 -15.06 34.49 -8.47
N ASP A 298 -15.63 34.60 -9.69
CA ASP A 298 -15.11 34.03 -10.92
C ASP A 298 -15.09 32.50 -11.00
N THR A 299 -15.66 31.80 -10.02
CA THR A 299 -15.90 30.35 -10.11
C THR A 299 -17.12 30.04 -10.99
N SER A 300 -17.21 28.80 -11.48
CA SER A 300 -18.39 28.31 -12.18
C SER A 300 -19.64 28.40 -11.30
N LEU A 301 -19.52 28.06 -10.02
CA LEU A 301 -20.60 28.15 -9.04
C LEU A 301 -21.10 29.58 -8.85
N TYR A 302 -20.17 30.55 -8.66
CA TYR A 302 -20.50 31.96 -8.55
C TYR A 302 -21.19 32.50 -9.82
N THR A 303 -20.60 32.21 -10.99
CA THR A 303 -21.12 32.67 -12.29
C THR A 303 -22.53 32.13 -12.55
N GLN A 304 -22.76 30.85 -12.21
CA GLN A 304 -24.06 30.20 -12.34
C GLN A 304 -25.10 30.84 -11.40
N GLY A 305 -24.75 31.00 -10.11
CA GLY A 305 -25.62 31.65 -9.12
C GLY A 305 -25.97 33.09 -9.51
N ARG A 306 -24.99 33.85 -10.04
CA ARG A 306 -25.20 35.21 -10.54
C ARG A 306 -26.13 35.25 -11.75
N SER A 307 -25.98 34.29 -12.68
CA SER A 307 -26.88 34.16 -13.85
C SER A 307 -28.31 33.88 -13.41
N TRP A 308 -28.50 32.92 -12.51
CA TRP A 308 -29.82 32.58 -11.95
C TRP A 308 -30.46 33.77 -11.24
N SER A 309 -29.72 34.52 -10.43
CA SER A 309 -30.23 35.69 -9.70
C SER A 309 -30.75 36.80 -10.62
N ARG A 310 -30.34 36.79 -11.88
CA ARG A 310 -30.77 37.73 -12.93
C ARG A 310 -31.88 37.19 -13.83
N GLY A 311 -32.36 35.95 -13.55
CA GLY A 311 -33.39 35.29 -14.33
C GLY A 311 -33.00 34.93 -15.76
N VAL A 312 -31.66 34.73 -16.01
CA VAL A 312 -31.18 34.42 -17.37
C VAL A 312 -31.42 32.95 -17.70
N ASP A 313 -31.15 32.02 -16.77
CA ASP A 313 -31.15 30.57 -17.05
C ASP A 313 -32.18 29.77 -16.25
N VAL A 314 -32.71 30.29 -15.15
CA VAL A 314 -33.63 29.59 -14.24
C VAL A 314 -34.78 30.49 -13.84
N GLN A 315 -36.00 29.96 -13.92
CA GLN A 315 -37.15 30.53 -13.24
C GLN A 315 -37.27 29.94 -11.86
N PHE A 316 -37.21 30.79 -10.83
CA PHE A 316 -37.45 30.37 -9.47
C PHE A 316 -38.82 29.72 -9.27
N VAL A 317 -38.90 28.79 -8.34
CA VAL A 317 -40.10 27.97 -8.11
C VAL A 317 -41.30 28.83 -7.72
N SER A 318 -42.48 28.33 -8.07
CA SER A 318 -43.77 28.94 -7.73
C SER A 318 -43.89 29.28 -6.23
N VAL A 319 -44.69 30.27 -5.91
CA VAL A 319 -45.00 30.75 -4.53
C VAL A 319 -45.27 29.58 -3.59
N HIS A 320 -44.54 29.52 -2.51
CA HIS A 320 -44.65 28.50 -1.47
C HIS A 320 -44.36 29.09 -0.08
N THR A 321 -44.55 28.29 0.95
CA THR A 321 -44.20 28.61 2.32
C THR A 321 -43.13 27.62 2.80
N LEU A 322 -41.95 28.14 3.16
CA LEU A 322 -40.91 27.34 3.77
C LEU A 322 -41.35 26.81 5.13
N LYS A 323 -41.20 25.51 5.38
CA LYS A 323 -41.50 24.85 6.67
C LYS A 323 -40.25 24.62 7.51
N GLY A 324 -39.12 24.48 6.88
CA GLY A 324 -37.84 24.26 7.56
C GLY A 324 -37.00 23.23 6.91
N PHE A 325 -35.93 22.85 7.61
CA PHE A 325 -35.00 21.82 7.20
C PHE A 325 -35.02 20.63 8.15
N GLU A 326 -34.95 19.43 7.62
CA GLU A 326 -34.95 18.18 8.38
C GLU A 326 -33.85 17.25 7.87
N ASN A 327 -33.58 16.16 8.59
CA ASN A 327 -32.63 15.10 8.22
C ASN A 327 -31.24 15.64 7.81
N SER A 328 -30.81 16.72 8.48
CA SER A 328 -29.57 17.41 8.12
C SER A 328 -28.34 16.73 8.70
N LYS A 329 -27.30 16.55 7.89
CA LYS A 329 -26.01 16.04 8.34
C LYS A 329 -24.86 16.57 7.48
N VAL A 330 -23.68 16.62 8.08
CA VAL A 330 -22.41 16.86 7.38
C VAL A 330 -21.47 15.73 7.75
N ASP A 331 -20.94 15.05 6.75
CA ASP A 331 -19.99 13.96 6.92
C ASP A 331 -18.89 13.98 5.87
N ASN A 332 -18.04 12.94 5.87
CA ASN A 332 -17.00 12.72 4.88
C ASN A 332 -16.10 13.96 4.63
N TYR A 333 -15.53 14.49 5.73
CA TYR A 333 -14.60 15.62 5.66
C TYR A 333 -13.25 15.14 5.13
N VAL A 334 -12.86 15.59 3.94
CA VAL A 334 -11.67 15.14 3.23
C VAL A 334 -10.67 16.27 3.05
N LYS A 335 -9.40 15.98 3.31
CA LYS A 335 -8.24 16.81 2.98
C LYS A 335 -7.56 16.24 1.74
N TYR A 336 -7.40 17.04 0.70
CA TYR A 336 -6.68 16.64 -0.53
C TYR A 336 -5.25 17.19 -0.54
N ASN A 337 -5.07 18.42 -0.06
CA ASN A 337 -3.80 19.08 0.21
C ASN A 337 -4.02 20.17 1.28
N ASP A 338 -3.03 21.01 1.55
CA ASP A 338 -3.15 22.04 2.61
C ASP A 338 -4.14 23.16 2.28
N ASN A 339 -4.52 23.31 1.02
CA ASN A 339 -5.39 24.38 0.54
C ASN A 339 -6.69 23.90 -0.10
N LEU A 340 -6.94 22.59 -0.18
CA LEU A 340 -8.16 22.02 -0.74
C LEU A 340 -8.78 20.98 0.18
N TYR A 341 -10.01 21.25 0.60
CA TYR A 341 -10.81 20.37 1.45
C TYR A 341 -12.21 20.19 0.89
N SER A 342 -12.90 19.14 1.29
CA SER A 342 -14.33 18.95 1.02
C SER A 342 -15.07 18.34 2.19
N CYS A 343 -16.40 18.45 2.16
CA CYS A 343 -17.29 17.64 2.97
C CYS A 343 -18.58 17.33 2.20
N ASP A 344 -19.26 16.29 2.62
CA ASP A 344 -20.56 15.90 2.08
C ASP A 344 -21.67 16.47 2.99
N VAL A 345 -22.62 17.17 2.38
CA VAL A 345 -23.74 17.79 3.10
C VAL A 345 -25.05 17.24 2.56
N TYR A 346 -25.88 16.76 3.47
CA TYR A 346 -27.24 16.34 3.19
C TYR A 346 -28.23 17.15 4.04
N THR A 347 -29.28 17.67 3.41
CA THR A 347 -30.40 18.30 4.14
C THR A 347 -31.66 18.25 3.27
N GLU A 348 -32.81 18.11 3.93
CA GLU A 348 -34.13 18.11 3.29
C GLU A 348 -34.84 19.42 3.61
N LYS A 349 -35.24 20.15 2.57
CA LYS A 349 -35.98 21.39 2.69
C LYS A 349 -37.48 21.12 2.43
N ASN A 350 -38.29 21.35 3.44
CA ASN A 350 -39.72 21.14 3.38
C ASN A 350 -40.49 22.42 3.10
N MET A 351 -41.40 22.36 2.12
CA MET A 351 -42.20 23.46 1.65
C MET A 351 -43.66 23.08 1.47
N VAL A 352 -44.57 24.02 1.57
CA VAL A 352 -45.98 23.88 1.15
C VAL A 352 -46.25 24.81 -0.01
N LEU A 353 -46.59 24.25 -1.15
CA LEU A 353 -46.91 25.00 -2.35
C LEU A 353 -48.22 25.76 -2.20
N LYS A 354 -48.46 26.77 -3.03
CA LYS A 354 -49.71 27.54 -3.05
C LYS A 354 -50.95 26.64 -3.27
N THR A 355 -50.77 25.50 -3.88
CA THR A 355 -51.84 24.48 -4.09
C THR A 355 -52.18 23.74 -2.81
N GLY A 356 -51.45 23.90 -1.71
CA GLY A 356 -51.59 23.12 -0.49
C GLY A 356 -50.78 21.82 -0.50
N ALA A 357 -50.13 21.45 -1.60
CA ALA A 357 -49.29 20.25 -1.68
C ALA A 357 -47.96 20.45 -0.95
N SER A 358 -47.54 19.43 -0.19
CA SER A 358 -46.19 19.39 0.41
C SER A 358 -45.17 19.03 -0.66
N ARG A 359 -43.97 19.66 -0.57
CA ARG A 359 -42.82 19.39 -1.39
C ARG A 359 -41.56 19.36 -0.54
N THR A 360 -40.72 18.37 -0.76
CA THR A 360 -39.41 18.28 -0.14
C THR A 360 -38.35 18.35 -1.24
N ASP A 361 -37.45 19.30 -1.14
CA ASP A 361 -36.26 19.40 -1.98
C ASP A 361 -35.05 18.88 -1.20
N VAL A 362 -34.28 17.99 -1.83
CA VAL A 362 -33.12 17.37 -1.22
C VAL A 362 -31.85 18.08 -1.71
N PHE A 363 -31.06 18.56 -0.78
CA PHE A 363 -29.67 18.96 -1.04
C PHE A 363 -28.76 17.82 -0.61
N ASN A 364 -28.04 17.20 -1.55
CA ASN A 364 -27.12 16.09 -1.32
C ASN A 364 -25.86 16.31 -2.17
N ASN A 365 -24.93 17.11 -1.66
CA ASN A 365 -23.79 17.56 -2.43
C ASN A 365 -22.49 17.45 -1.66
N ARG A 366 -21.40 17.21 -2.39
CA ARG A 366 -20.03 17.46 -1.91
C ARG A 366 -19.68 18.90 -2.17
N MET A 367 -19.31 19.62 -1.11
CA MET A 367 -18.89 21.00 -1.13
C MET A 367 -17.37 21.07 -1.09
N PHE A 368 -16.76 21.84 -2.02
CA PHE A 368 -15.31 22.01 -2.11
C PHE A 368 -14.89 23.40 -1.65
N PHE A 369 -13.89 23.42 -0.77
CA PHE A 369 -13.36 24.63 -0.16
C PHE A 369 -11.88 24.78 -0.48
N VAL A 370 -11.50 25.99 -0.91
CA VAL A 370 -10.09 26.37 -1.11
C VAL A 370 -9.66 27.45 -0.14
N LYS A 371 -8.40 27.39 0.26
CA LYS A 371 -7.78 28.39 1.11
C LYS A 371 -6.92 29.33 0.27
N ILE A 372 -7.28 30.62 0.27
CA ILE A 372 -6.56 31.67 -0.47
C ILE A 372 -6.15 32.75 0.55
N ASN A 373 -4.87 33.05 0.66
CA ASN A 373 -4.34 34.06 1.60
C ASN A 373 -4.83 33.86 3.05
N GLY A 374 -4.96 32.61 3.48
CA GLY A 374 -5.40 32.26 4.83
C GLY A 374 -6.91 32.18 5.03
N THR A 375 -7.71 32.57 4.06
CA THR A 375 -9.19 32.57 4.12
C THR A 375 -9.76 31.43 3.28
N TRP A 376 -10.75 30.71 3.83
CA TRP A 376 -11.46 29.64 3.13
C TRP A 376 -12.64 30.19 2.34
N TYR A 377 -12.80 29.66 1.11
CA TYR A 377 -13.87 29.98 0.17
C TYR A 377 -14.53 28.72 -0.37
N LEU A 378 -15.84 28.75 -0.56
CA LEU A 378 -16.58 27.74 -1.31
C LEU A 378 -16.38 27.97 -2.81
N VAL A 379 -15.89 26.95 -3.51
CA VAL A 379 -15.55 27.06 -4.95
C VAL A 379 -16.47 26.28 -5.85
N ASP A 380 -16.96 25.12 -5.37
CA ASP A 380 -17.86 24.29 -6.16
C ASP A 380 -18.68 23.33 -5.28
N MET A 381 -19.74 22.76 -5.89
CA MET A 381 -20.61 21.77 -5.25
C MET A 381 -21.03 20.71 -6.28
N PHE A 382 -20.72 19.46 -6.02
CA PHE A 382 -21.10 18.35 -6.88
C PHE A 382 -22.19 17.50 -6.24
N ALA A 383 -23.26 17.26 -7.00
CA ALA A 383 -24.34 16.39 -6.55
C ALA A 383 -23.81 14.95 -6.30
N LEU A 384 -24.19 14.39 -5.17
CA LEU A 384 -23.91 13.00 -4.83
C LEU A 384 -25.07 12.11 -5.29
N ALA A 385 -24.75 10.89 -5.72
CA ALA A 385 -25.77 9.91 -6.03
C ALA A 385 -26.68 9.64 -4.81
N ALA A 386 -27.96 9.50 -5.03
CA ALA A 386 -28.87 9.03 -3.99
C ALA A 386 -28.44 7.62 -3.55
N LYS A 387 -28.23 7.44 -2.26
CA LYS A 387 -27.94 6.12 -1.67
C LYS A 387 -29.19 5.30 -1.51
#